data_6275dbf256032e25cf41a8c015bfd969
#
_entry.id   6275dbf256032e25cf41a8c015bfd969
#
_cell.length_a   1.000
_cell.length_b   1.000
_cell.length_c   1.000
_cell.angle_alpha   90.00
_cell.angle_beta   90.00
_cell.angle_gamma   90.00
#
_symmetry.space_group_name_H-M   'P 1'
#
loop_
_entity.id
_entity.type
_entity.pdbx_description
1 polymer ?
#
loop_
_entity_poly.entity_id
_entity_poly.type
_entity_poly.pdbx_seq_one_letter_code
_entity_poly.pdbx_strand_id
1 'polypeptide(L)'
;MGKEQIIHSVVFSLQHEKGSAEEAQFLHDGKTMLSSIPTVNNFQVFREISPKNHFDFGFSMVFNSKEDYEMYNVHPMHIEFVSERWEKEVTQFMEIDYGVLES
;
A
#
# COMPACT_ATOMS: atom_id res chain seq x y z
N MET A 1 6.89 -27.34 -4.36
CA MET A 1 6.22 -26.51 -4.71
C MET A 1 6.09 -25.33 -3.89
N GLY A 2 6.62 -24.35 -4.08
CA GLY A 2 6.53 -23.16 -3.34
C GLY A 2 5.22 -22.45 -3.62
N LYS A 3 4.83 -21.60 -2.70
CA LYS A 3 3.71 -20.72 -2.93
C LYS A 3 4.19 -19.57 -3.76
N GLU A 4 3.32 -19.09 -4.60
CA GLU A 4 3.64 -17.93 -5.41
C GLU A 4 3.47 -16.68 -4.56
N GLN A 5 4.53 -15.92 -4.49
CA GLN A 5 4.48 -14.64 -3.79
C GLN A 5 3.82 -13.59 -4.66
N ILE A 6 3.11 -12.70 -4.01
CA ILE A 6 2.50 -11.55 -4.66
C ILE A 6 3.13 -10.29 -4.11
N ILE A 7 3.61 -9.42 -5.00
CA ILE A 7 4.08 -8.10 -4.60
C ILE A 7 2.96 -7.13 -4.91
N HIS A 8 2.32 -6.64 -3.86
CA HIS A 8 1.20 -5.70 -4.00
C HIS A 8 1.75 -4.28 -3.83
N SER A 9 1.50 -3.45 -4.83
CA SER A 9 1.92 -2.07 -4.79
C SER A 9 0.74 -1.18 -5.12
N VAL A 10 0.71 -0.01 -4.51
CA VAL A 10 -0.27 1.01 -4.88
C VAL A 10 0.46 2.33 -4.93
N VAL A 11 0.27 3.04 -6.05
CA VAL A 11 0.79 4.40 -6.19
C VAL A 11 -0.39 5.35 -6.01
N PHE A 12 -0.15 6.48 -5.37
CA PHE A 12 -1.27 7.36 -4.99
C PHE A 12 -0.80 8.79 -4.75
N SER A 13 -1.79 9.68 -4.69
CA SER A 13 -1.58 11.08 -4.31
C SER A 13 -2.55 11.44 -3.20
N LEU A 14 -2.18 12.41 -2.39
CA LEU A 14 -3.00 12.84 -1.25
C LEU A 14 -3.50 14.26 -1.49
N GLN A 15 -4.60 14.60 -0.79
CA GLN A 15 -5.15 15.94 -0.86
C GLN A 15 -4.30 16.97 -0.09
N HIS A 16 -3.38 16.50 0.73
CA HIS A 16 -2.57 17.36 1.59
C HIS A 16 -1.44 18.02 0.81
N GLU A 17 -0.99 19.18 1.28
CA GLU A 17 0.16 19.84 0.69
C GLU A 17 1.40 18.97 0.86
N LYS A 18 2.27 19.02 -0.16
CA LYS A 18 3.52 18.28 -0.09
C LYS A 18 4.37 18.81 1.04
N GLY A 19 4.91 17.90 1.84
CA GLY A 19 5.75 18.25 2.97
C GLY A 19 4.98 18.65 4.21
N SER A 20 3.65 18.58 4.19
CA SER A 20 2.83 18.96 5.33
C SER A 20 2.85 17.91 6.41
N ALA A 21 2.48 18.32 7.63
CA ALA A 21 2.36 17.39 8.73
C ALA A 21 1.30 16.33 8.47
N GLU A 22 0.21 16.73 7.81
CA GLU A 22 -0.87 15.80 7.47
C GLU A 22 -0.42 14.72 6.50
N GLU A 23 0.41 15.08 5.52
CA GLU A 23 0.98 14.12 4.61
C GLU A 23 1.83 13.11 5.36
N ALA A 24 2.74 13.60 6.22
CA ALA A 24 3.61 12.72 6.99
C ALA A 24 2.82 11.80 7.89
N GLN A 25 1.75 12.31 8.50
CA GLN A 25 0.92 11.52 9.39
C GLN A 25 0.20 10.40 8.65
N PHE A 26 -0.33 10.71 7.46
CA PHE A 26 -0.99 9.69 6.66
C PHE A 26 -0.03 8.54 6.32
N LEU A 27 1.17 8.89 5.87
CA LEU A 27 2.14 7.87 5.48
C LEU A 27 2.57 7.03 6.69
N HIS A 28 2.77 7.67 7.83
CA HIS A 28 3.12 6.97 9.05
C HIS A 28 2.00 6.04 9.51
N ASP A 29 0.78 6.52 9.49
CA ASP A 29 -0.37 5.73 9.95
C ASP A 29 -0.62 4.55 9.02
N GLY A 30 -0.47 4.77 7.71
CA GLY A 30 -0.61 3.68 6.74
C GLY A 30 0.40 2.57 7.01
N LYS A 31 1.65 2.95 7.22
CA LYS A 31 2.68 1.98 7.52
C LYS A 31 2.37 1.24 8.83
N THR A 32 2.02 1.98 9.87
CA THR A 32 1.77 1.37 11.18
C THR A 32 0.58 0.43 11.15
N MET A 33 -0.53 0.88 10.56
CA MET A 33 -1.76 0.08 10.54
C MET A 33 -1.64 -1.13 9.64
N LEU A 34 -1.19 -0.92 8.41
CA LEU A 34 -1.18 -2.01 7.44
C LEU A 34 -0.09 -3.03 7.73
N SER A 35 1.07 -2.60 8.24
CA SER A 35 2.13 -3.54 8.57
C SER A 35 1.81 -4.36 9.82
N SER A 36 0.80 -3.98 10.60
CA SER A 36 0.37 -4.76 11.75
C SER A 36 -0.43 -6.00 11.36
N ILE A 37 -0.88 -6.08 10.10
CA ILE A 37 -1.66 -7.22 9.62
C ILE A 37 -0.71 -8.42 9.46
N PRO A 38 -1.02 -9.58 10.07
CA PRO A 38 -0.05 -10.68 10.13
C PRO A 38 0.43 -11.21 8.79
N THR A 39 -0.38 -11.12 7.73
CA THR A 39 0.02 -11.63 6.42
C THR A 39 0.85 -10.65 5.60
N VAL A 40 1.02 -9.42 6.09
CA VAL A 40 1.81 -8.40 5.38
C VAL A 40 3.28 -8.56 5.70
N ASN A 41 4.10 -8.66 4.66
CA ASN A 41 5.55 -8.76 4.80
C ASN A 41 6.20 -7.61 4.06
N ASN A 42 7.32 -7.14 4.59
CA ASN A 42 8.18 -6.17 3.92
C ASN A 42 7.42 -4.94 3.43
N PHE A 43 6.65 -4.33 4.33
CA PHE A 43 5.91 -3.11 3.99
C PHE A 43 6.88 -1.96 3.78
N GLN A 44 6.75 -1.28 2.64
CA GLN A 44 7.62 -0.16 2.30
C GLN A 44 6.80 1.04 1.85
N VAL A 45 7.29 2.22 2.21
CA VAL A 45 6.70 3.49 1.83
C VAL A 45 7.67 4.22 0.93
N PHE A 46 7.20 4.70 -0.21
CA PHE A 46 8.05 5.35 -1.20
C PHE A 46 7.51 6.72 -1.57
N ARG A 47 8.42 7.62 -1.92
CA ARG A 47 8.08 8.85 -2.63
C ARG A 47 8.32 8.59 -4.11
N GLU A 48 7.32 8.91 -4.92
CA GLU A 48 7.45 8.78 -6.37
C GLU A 48 8.30 9.95 -6.88
N ILE A 49 9.36 9.66 -7.61
CA ILE A 49 10.30 10.69 -8.05
C ILE A 49 10.33 10.88 -9.56
N SER A 50 9.58 10.08 -10.31
CA SER A 50 9.57 10.18 -11.76
C SER A 50 8.62 11.26 -12.23
N PRO A 51 9.01 12.09 -13.18
CA PRO A 51 8.09 13.07 -13.77
C PRO A 51 7.13 12.46 -14.79
N LYS A 52 7.21 11.13 -14.99
CA LYS A 52 6.46 10.45 -16.05
C LYS A 52 5.04 10.07 -15.65
N ASN A 53 4.63 10.36 -14.42
CA ASN A 53 3.28 10.11 -13.97
C ASN A 53 2.88 11.17 -12.96
N HIS A 54 1.63 11.10 -12.52
CA HIS A 54 1.07 12.11 -11.65
C HIS A 54 0.88 11.64 -10.21
N PHE A 55 1.50 10.53 -9.84
CA PHE A 55 1.40 10.01 -8.48
C PHE A 55 2.56 10.50 -7.65
N ASP A 56 2.33 10.62 -6.34
CA ASP A 56 3.32 11.18 -5.43
C ASP A 56 3.97 10.15 -4.51
N PHE A 57 3.27 9.07 -4.20
CA PHE A 57 3.72 8.10 -3.20
C PHE A 57 3.41 6.69 -3.63
N GLY A 58 4.07 5.73 -2.98
CA GLY A 58 3.75 4.33 -3.16
C GLY A 58 3.85 3.55 -1.86
N PHE A 59 2.96 2.59 -1.69
CA PHE A 59 3.09 1.54 -0.68
C PHE A 59 3.37 0.24 -1.41
N SER A 60 4.20 -0.59 -0.80
CA SER A 60 4.49 -1.91 -1.36
C SER A 60 4.56 -2.92 -0.23
N MET A 61 4.07 -4.12 -0.47
CA MET A 61 4.13 -5.20 0.50
C MET A 61 4.13 -6.52 -0.21
N VAL A 62 4.58 -7.56 0.47
CA VAL A 62 4.71 -8.90 -0.10
C VAL A 62 3.79 -9.85 0.65
N PHE A 63 3.04 -10.64 -0.11
CA PHE A 63 2.22 -11.72 0.43
C PHE A 63 2.80 -13.05 -0.01
N ASN A 64 2.85 -14.02 0.91
CA ASN A 64 3.44 -15.31 0.62
C ASN A 64 2.55 -16.20 -0.24
N SER A 65 1.27 -15.85 -0.36
CA SER A 65 0.32 -16.63 -1.13
C SER A 65 -0.90 -15.78 -1.47
N LYS A 66 -1.70 -16.27 -2.39
CA LYS A 66 -2.96 -15.64 -2.73
C LYS A 66 -3.91 -15.60 -1.52
N GLU A 67 -3.90 -16.67 -0.74
CA GLU A 67 -4.72 -16.73 0.47
C GLU A 67 -4.35 -15.64 1.46
N ASP A 68 -3.05 -15.39 1.62
CA ASP A 68 -2.58 -14.33 2.51
C ASP A 68 -3.02 -12.95 2.02
N TYR A 69 -3.01 -12.74 0.72
CA TYR A 69 -3.49 -11.49 0.14
C TYR A 69 -4.99 -11.33 0.40
N GLU A 70 -5.76 -12.40 0.23
CA GLU A 70 -7.19 -12.35 0.48
C GLU A 70 -7.50 -12.07 1.95
N MET A 71 -6.71 -12.64 2.87
CA MET A 71 -6.87 -12.35 4.29
C MET A 71 -6.60 -10.88 4.60
N TYR A 72 -5.61 -10.29 3.93
CA TYR A 72 -5.32 -8.87 4.06
C TYR A 72 -6.52 -8.04 3.62
N ASN A 73 -7.10 -8.38 2.47
CA ASN A 73 -8.20 -7.60 1.92
C ASN A 73 -9.42 -7.54 2.85
N VAL A 74 -9.67 -8.59 3.61
CA VAL A 74 -10.82 -8.66 4.52
C VAL A 74 -10.46 -8.36 5.96
N HIS A 75 -9.19 -8.10 6.25
CA HIS A 75 -8.76 -7.87 7.62
C HIS A 75 -9.36 -6.55 8.15
N PRO A 76 -9.86 -6.55 9.39
CA PRO A 76 -10.47 -5.34 9.93
C PRO A 76 -9.59 -4.10 9.88
N MET A 77 -8.28 -4.27 10.08
CA MET A 77 -7.35 -3.12 10.04
C MET A 77 -7.26 -2.53 8.64
N HIS A 78 -7.28 -3.38 7.60
CA HIS A 78 -7.27 -2.90 6.22
C HIS A 78 -8.58 -2.16 5.92
N ILE A 79 -9.71 -2.75 6.31
CA ILE A 79 -11.02 -2.15 6.08
C ILE A 79 -11.11 -0.81 6.79
N GLU A 80 -10.65 -0.73 8.03
CA GLU A 80 -10.69 0.51 8.79
C GLU A 80 -9.80 1.58 8.17
N PHE A 81 -8.58 1.22 7.77
CA PHE A 81 -7.68 2.19 7.15
C PHE A 81 -8.28 2.73 5.86
N VAL A 82 -8.86 1.86 5.04
CA VAL A 82 -9.44 2.29 3.78
C VAL A 82 -10.61 3.24 4.02
N SER A 83 -11.55 2.87 4.91
CA SER A 83 -12.74 3.68 5.11
C SER A 83 -12.46 4.98 5.87
N GLU A 84 -11.55 4.96 6.85
CA GLU A 84 -11.32 6.13 7.69
C GLU A 84 -10.26 7.07 7.17
N ARG A 85 -9.33 6.57 6.37
CA ARG A 85 -8.20 7.39 5.92
C ARG A 85 -8.08 7.44 4.41
N TRP A 86 -8.01 6.28 3.75
CA TRP A 86 -7.76 6.23 2.31
C TRP A 86 -8.82 6.96 1.51
N GLU A 87 -10.09 6.61 1.74
CA GLU A 87 -11.18 7.19 0.97
C GLU A 87 -11.33 8.69 1.21
N LYS A 88 -10.90 9.17 2.36
CA LYS A 88 -11.04 10.58 2.72
C LYS A 88 -9.87 11.44 2.25
N GLU A 89 -8.68 10.86 2.10
CA GLU A 89 -7.47 11.66 1.88
C GLU A 89 -6.76 11.41 0.56
N VAL A 90 -6.99 10.25 -0.08
CA VAL A 90 -6.36 9.91 -1.35
C VAL A 90 -7.17 10.49 -2.49
N THR A 91 -6.50 11.21 -3.39
CA THR A 91 -7.18 11.87 -4.52
C THR A 91 -7.18 11.02 -5.78
N GLN A 92 -6.15 10.20 -5.96
CA GLN A 92 -6.05 9.28 -7.09
C GLN A 92 -5.11 8.15 -6.73
N PHE A 93 -5.31 6.99 -7.31
CA PHE A 93 -4.43 5.85 -7.04
C PHE A 93 -4.52 4.83 -8.16
N MET A 94 -3.51 3.96 -8.20
CA MET A 94 -3.52 2.81 -9.10
C MET A 94 -2.86 1.65 -8.38
N GLU A 95 -3.52 0.49 -8.39
CA GLU A 95 -2.98 -0.71 -7.76
C GLU A 95 -2.26 -1.55 -8.80
N ILE A 96 -1.13 -2.12 -8.40
CA ILE A 96 -0.33 -2.97 -9.26
C ILE A 96 0.07 -4.19 -8.46
N ASP A 97 -0.31 -5.37 -8.94
CA ASP A 97 0.05 -6.61 -8.28
C ASP A 97 0.95 -7.41 -9.21
N TYR A 98 2.09 -7.82 -8.68
CA TYR A 98 3.06 -8.60 -9.44
C TYR A 98 3.12 -10.03 -8.93
N GLY A 99 3.10 -10.98 -9.86
CA GLY A 99 3.57 -12.32 -9.56
C GLY A 99 5.03 -12.39 -10.03
N VAL A 100 5.84 -13.18 -9.33
CA VAL A 100 7.25 -13.32 -9.70
C VAL A 100 7.37 -14.31 -10.84
N LEU A 101 8.00 -13.88 -11.93
CA LEU A 101 8.27 -14.77 -13.04
C LEU A 101 9.62 -15.43 -12.82
N GLU A 102 9.63 -16.74 -12.99
CA GLU A 102 10.89 -17.46 -12.90
C GLU A 102 11.49 -17.57 -14.28
N SER A 103 12.77 -17.32 -14.38
CA SER A 103 13.48 -17.42 -15.64
C SER A 103 14.18 -18.77 -15.81
#